data_a354e4461e3f8b883bc42bd3487b4712
#
_entry.id   a354e4461e3f8b883bc42bd3487b4712
#
_cell.length_a   1.000
_cell.length_b   1.000
_cell.length_c   1.000
_cell.angle_alpha   90.00
_cell.angle_beta   90.00
_cell.angle_gamma   90.00
#
_symmetry.space_group_name_H-M   'P 1'
#
loop_
_entity.id
_entity.type
_entity.pdbx_description
1 polymer ?
#
loop_
_entity_poly.entity_id
_entity_poly.type
_entity_poly.pdbx_seq_one_letter_code
_entity_poly.pdbx_strand_id
1 'polypeptide(L)'
;LAFAVAALWCSAGWAQPVTTADLEKAAADNSSWLMYGRDYYGQRFVRLDQITPANVERLHPAWVFTTGGENRGLEATPLIHEGVLYVSADESRVFAIDARTGAKKWSYDPKNPDEAERVYCCGPVNRGVALWGDLVFVGTMDARLVALNKDTG
;
A
#
# COMPACT_ATOMS: atom_id res chain seq x y z
N LEU A 1 -15.33 -47.27 16.80
CA LEU A 1 -14.46 -46.09 16.87
C LEU A 1 -14.63 -45.32 15.56
N ALA A 2 -15.42 -44.23 15.56
CA ALA A 2 -15.62 -43.35 14.41
C ALA A 2 -14.63 -42.20 14.54
N PHE A 3 -13.71 -42.05 13.59
CA PHE A 3 -12.84 -40.89 13.49
C PHE A 3 -13.58 -39.75 12.78
N ALA A 4 -13.87 -38.69 13.50
CA ALA A 4 -14.35 -37.46 12.91
C ALA A 4 -13.16 -36.69 12.31
N VAL A 5 -13.08 -36.62 10.99
CA VAL A 5 -12.13 -35.74 10.28
C VAL A 5 -12.69 -34.33 10.31
N ALA A 6 -12.11 -33.48 11.14
CA ALA A 6 -12.40 -32.05 11.12
C ALA A 6 -11.71 -31.44 9.89
N ALA A 7 -12.48 -31.11 8.86
CA ALA A 7 -12.00 -30.35 7.73
C ALA A 7 -11.75 -28.90 8.20
N LEU A 8 -10.50 -28.51 8.33
CA LEU A 8 -10.08 -27.11 8.48
C LEU A 8 -10.34 -26.39 7.16
N TRP A 9 -11.44 -25.71 7.09
CA TRP A 9 -11.70 -24.76 6.01
C TRP A 9 -10.81 -23.55 6.23
N CYS A 10 -9.71 -23.48 5.49
CA CYS A 10 -8.93 -22.27 5.38
C CYS A 10 -9.77 -21.30 4.53
N SER A 11 -10.60 -20.49 5.17
CA SER A 11 -11.24 -19.37 4.49
C SER A 11 -10.11 -18.43 4.04
N ALA A 12 -9.92 -18.27 2.74
CA ALA A 12 -9.16 -17.17 2.19
C ALA A 12 -9.89 -15.90 2.65
N GLY A 13 -9.46 -15.34 3.78
CA GLY A 13 -10.04 -14.12 4.33
C GLY A 13 -9.79 -12.98 3.36
N TRP A 14 -10.85 -12.43 2.82
CA TRP A 14 -10.81 -11.14 2.15
C TRP A 14 -10.39 -10.10 3.19
N ALA A 15 -9.47 -9.23 2.81
CA ALA A 15 -9.03 -8.18 3.71
C ALA A 15 -10.23 -7.30 4.13
N GLN A 16 -10.33 -6.96 5.42
CA GLN A 16 -11.46 -6.19 5.93
C GLN A 16 -11.51 -4.80 5.29
N PRO A 17 -12.71 -4.22 5.09
CA PRO A 17 -12.84 -2.87 4.57
C PRO A 17 -12.26 -1.84 5.54
N VAL A 18 -11.60 -0.81 5.03
CA VAL A 18 -11.12 0.32 5.85
C VAL A 18 -12.28 1.23 6.20
N THR A 19 -12.49 1.49 7.48
CA THR A 19 -13.59 2.30 7.99
C THR A 19 -13.12 3.64 8.56
N THR A 20 -14.05 4.57 8.79
CA THR A 20 -13.76 5.83 9.51
C THR A 20 -13.17 5.54 10.88
N ALA A 21 -13.70 4.53 11.58
CA ALA A 21 -13.22 4.18 12.91
C ALA A 21 -11.75 3.70 12.90
N ASP A 22 -11.30 3.02 11.83
CA ASP A 22 -9.91 2.61 11.68
C ASP A 22 -9.01 3.84 11.45
N LEU A 23 -9.44 4.79 10.63
CA LEU A 23 -8.71 6.04 10.40
C LEU A 23 -8.62 6.89 11.67
N GLU A 24 -9.71 7.02 12.43
CA GLU A 24 -9.74 7.77 13.70
C GLU A 24 -8.86 7.13 14.78
N LYS A 25 -8.76 5.81 14.78
CA LYS A 25 -7.94 5.04 15.74
C LYS A 25 -6.53 4.74 15.23
N ALA A 26 -6.15 5.21 14.06
CA ALA A 26 -4.88 4.90 13.41
C ALA A 26 -3.67 5.12 14.34
N ALA A 27 -3.68 6.18 15.17
CA ALA A 27 -2.60 6.45 16.12
C ALA A 27 -2.36 5.32 17.15
N ALA A 28 -3.37 4.53 17.46
CA ALA A 28 -3.30 3.41 18.41
C ALA A 28 -2.99 2.07 17.75
N ASP A 29 -3.19 1.94 16.44
CA ASP A 29 -2.93 0.71 15.69
C ASP A 29 -1.46 0.66 15.24
N ASN A 30 -0.69 -0.32 15.70
CA ASN A 30 0.70 -0.52 15.31
C ASN A 30 0.87 -1.50 14.14
N SER A 31 -0.21 -2.05 13.60
CA SER A 31 -0.18 -3.07 12.55
C SER A 31 -0.44 -2.51 11.15
N SER A 32 -0.99 -1.31 11.05
CA SER A 32 -1.39 -0.69 9.80
C SER A 32 -0.78 0.72 9.65
N TRP A 33 -0.75 1.21 8.41
CA TRP A 33 -0.42 2.59 8.05
C TRP A 33 -1.41 3.05 7.00
N LEU A 34 -2.57 3.57 7.43
CA LEU A 34 -3.75 3.76 6.59
C LEU A 34 -3.84 5.09 5.86
N MET A 35 -3.00 6.07 6.22
CA MET A 35 -2.98 7.39 5.57
C MET A 35 -1.57 7.97 5.54
N TYR A 36 -1.34 8.95 4.67
CA TYR A 36 -0.04 9.55 4.39
C TYR A 36 0.78 9.90 5.63
N GLY A 37 0.17 10.56 6.59
CA GLY A 37 0.82 11.02 7.83
C GLY A 37 0.75 10.01 8.97
N ARG A 38 0.30 8.78 8.76
CA ARG A 38 0.00 7.76 9.77
C ARG A 38 -1.35 7.98 10.46
N ASP A 39 -1.61 9.18 10.92
CA ASP A 39 -2.83 9.61 11.60
C ASP A 39 -3.23 11.03 11.15
N TYR A 40 -4.36 11.53 11.63
CA TYR A 40 -4.84 12.88 11.31
C TYR A 40 -3.95 14.02 11.85
N TYR A 41 -3.05 13.72 12.77
CA TYR A 41 -2.07 14.68 13.30
C TYR A 41 -0.76 14.69 12.49
N GLY A 42 -0.59 13.75 11.56
CA GLY A 42 0.57 13.65 10.69
C GLY A 42 1.87 13.32 11.45
N GLN A 43 1.77 12.59 12.54
CA GLN A 43 2.91 12.33 13.44
C GLN A 43 3.98 11.43 12.80
N ARG A 44 3.62 10.62 11.80
CA ARG A 44 4.54 9.70 11.09
C ARG A 44 5.34 8.80 12.04
N PHE A 45 4.74 8.42 13.14
CA PHE A 45 5.36 7.64 14.20
C PHE A 45 4.51 6.43 14.56
N VAL A 46 5.14 5.29 14.79
CA VAL A 46 4.53 4.07 15.29
C VAL A 46 5.36 3.54 16.46
N ARG A 47 4.68 3.03 17.49
CA ARG A 47 5.36 2.46 18.68
C ARG A 47 5.79 1.02 18.37
N LEU A 48 6.93 0.87 17.70
CA LEU A 48 7.58 -0.41 17.48
C LEU A 48 8.94 -0.39 18.17
N ASP A 49 9.27 -1.44 18.89
CA ASP A 49 10.47 -1.57 19.70
C ASP A 49 11.37 -2.75 19.27
N GLN A 50 11.02 -3.42 18.17
CA GLN A 50 11.81 -4.55 17.67
C GLN A 50 13.20 -4.13 17.18
N ILE A 51 13.35 -2.89 16.70
CA ILE A 51 14.63 -2.33 16.28
C ILE A 51 15.17 -1.43 17.38
N THR A 52 16.33 -1.76 17.87
CA THR A 52 17.01 -1.08 18.99
C THR A 52 18.44 -0.76 18.63
N PRO A 53 19.14 0.12 19.37
CA PRO A 53 20.57 0.35 19.17
C PRO A 53 21.42 -0.93 19.25
N ALA A 54 20.96 -1.92 20.01
CA ALA A 54 21.68 -3.18 20.18
C ALA A 54 21.53 -4.17 18.98
N ASN A 55 20.56 -3.95 18.10
CA ASN A 55 20.30 -4.87 16.99
C ASN A 55 20.22 -4.20 15.62
N VAL A 56 20.26 -2.89 15.54
CA VAL A 56 20.13 -2.13 14.28
C VAL A 56 21.21 -2.51 13.25
N GLU A 57 22.42 -2.84 13.69
CA GLU A 57 23.50 -3.28 12.79
C GLU A 57 23.21 -4.59 12.06
N ARG A 58 22.24 -5.36 12.54
CA ARG A 58 21.81 -6.64 11.91
C ARG A 58 20.70 -6.46 10.89
N LEU A 59 20.22 -5.23 10.66
CA LEU A 59 19.20 -4.98 9.64
C LEU A 59 19.73 -5.31 8.25
N HIS A 60 18.91 -6.01 7.50
CA HIS A 60 19.16 -6.32 6.09
C HIS A 60 17.82 -6.28 5.34
N PRO A 61 17.82 -6.03 4.03
CA PRO A 61 16.61 -6.10 3.23
C PRO A 61 16.00 -7.51 3.28
N ALA A 62 14.72 -7.62 3.62
CA ALA A 62 14.00 -8.90 3.56
C ALA A 62 13.62 -9.24 2.12
N TRP A 63 13.31 -8.22 1.32
CA TRP A 63 13.01 -8.33 -0.10
C TRP A 63 13.20 -6.98 -0.79
N VAL A 64 13.23 -7.01 -2.11
CA VAL A 64 13.26 -5.83 -2.99
C VAL A 64 12.17 -5.99 -4.03
N PHE A 65 11.41 -4.94 -4.28
CA PHE A 65 10.40 -4.89 -5.34
C PHE A 65 10.75 -3.79 -6.32
N THR A 66 10.79 -4.11 -7.61
CA THR A 66 11.05 -3.15 -8.68
C THR A 66 9.75 -2.80 -9.37
N THR A 67 9.39 -1.52 -9.36
CA THR A 67 8.18 -1.02 -10.02
C THR A 67 8.32 -0.95 -11.53
N GLY A 68 9.55 -1.01 -12.06
CA GLY A 68 9.83 -0.69 -13.46
C GLY A 68 9.62 0.79 -13.74
N GLY A 69 9.64 1.19 -15.00
CA GLY A 69 9.41 2.57 -15.43
C GLY A 69 10.68 3.40 -15.62
N GLU A 70 10.49 4.61 -16.14
CA GLU A 70 11.58 5.44 -16.63
C GLU A 70 12.06 6.49 -15.63
N ASN A 71 12.56 6.09 -14.44
CA ASN A 71 13.67 6.86 -13.91
C ASN A 71 13.49 8.08 -13.01
N ARG A 72 12.40 8.30 -12.29
CA ARG A 72 12.41 9.49 -11.42
C ARG A 72 12.16 9.23 -9.95
N GLY A 73 12.52 8.08 -9.47
CA GLY A 73 12.40 7.74 -8.06
C GLY A 73 10.94 7.60 -7.59
N LEU A 74 10.76 6.93 -6.48
CA LEU A 74 9.46 6.80 -5.83
C LEU A 74 9.30 7.92 -4.81
N GLU A 75 8.27 8.75 -4.96
CA GLU A 75 7.93 9.82 -4.01
C GLU A 75 6.70 9.47 -3.15
N ALA A 76 6.10 8.31 -3.39
CA ALA A 76 4.91 7.86 -2.69
C ALA A 76 5.22 7.42 -1.25
N THR A 77 4.33 7.75 -0.33
CA THR A 77 4.28 7.08 0.97
C THR A 77 3.44 5.82 0.81
N PRO A 78 4.02 4.62 1.02
CA PRO A 78 3.26 3.38 0.99
C PRO A 78 2.24 3.33 2.12
N LEU A 79 1.05 2.80 1.83
CA LEU A 79 0.05 2.49 2.85
C LEU A 79 0.07 0.99 3.13
N ILE A 80 -0.21 0.61 4.37
CA ILE A 80 -0.24 -0.79 4.80
C ILE A 80 -1.56 -1.09 5.47
N HIS A 81 -2.24 -2.11 4.98
CA HIS A 81 -3.47 -2.65 5.57
C HIS A 81 -3.46 -4.18 5.47
N GLU A 82 -3.65 -4.85 6.61
CA GLU A 82 -3.70 -6.32 6.71
C GLU A 82 -2.57 -7.06 5.96
N GLY A 83 -1.36 -6.56 6.11
CA GLY A 83 -0.17 -7.19 5.52
C GLY A 83 -0.01 -6.95 4.01
N VAL A 84 -0.84 -6.10 3.41
CA VAL A 84 -0.70 -5.66 2.03
C VAL A 84 -0.17 -4.23 2.00
N LEU A 85 0.87 -4.01 1.21
CA LEU A 85 1.46 -2.71 0.96
C LEU A 85 0.93 -2.18 -0.36
N TYR A 86 0.28 -1.00 -0.32
CA TYR A 86 -0.21 -0.29 -1.49
C TYR A 86 0.68 0.91 -1.78
N VAL A 87 1.22 0.99 -2.97
CA VAL A 87 2.14 2.06 -3.37
C VAL A 87 1.86 2.50 -4.79
N SER A 88 1.89 3.81 -5.03
CA SER A 88 1.92 4.34 -6.38
C SER A 88 3.37 4.55 -6.84
N ALA A 89 3.58 4.47 -8.14
CA ALA A 89 4.84 4.75 -8.80
C ALA A 89 4.66 5.89 -9.83
N ASP A 90 5.67 6.10 -10.63
CA ASP A 90 5.62 7.00 -11.77
C ASP A 90 4.39 6.73 -12.66
N GLU A 91 3.94 7.74 -13.37
CA GLU A 91 2.75 7.69 -14.24
C GLU A 91 1.46 7.23 -13.53
N SER A 92 1.43 7.34 -12.20
CA SER A 92 0.30 6.91 -11.36
C SER A 92 -0.01 5.41 -11.44
N ARG A 93 0.97 4.58 -11.79
CA ARG A 93 0.85 3.12 -11.67
C ARG A 93 0.71 2.74 -10.20
N VAL A 94 -0.11 1.75 -9.91
CA VAL A 94 -0.36 1.30 -8.53
C VAL A 94 0.01 -0.18 -8.40
N PHE A 95 0.59 -0.52 -7.26
CA PHE A 95 0.96 -1.89 -6.93
C PHE A 95 0.41 -2.26 -5.55
N ALA A 96 -0.13 -3.46 -5.44
CA ALA A 96 -0.37 -4.13 -4.17
C ALA A 96 0.65 -5.26 -4.01
N ILE A 97 1.33 -5.26 -2.87
CA ILE A 97 2.48 -6.12 -2.60
C ILE A 97 2.24 -6.80 -1.25
N ASP A 98 2.49 -8.09 -1.18
CA ASP A 98 2.54 -8.77 0.11
C ASP A 98 3.70 -8.19 0.94
N ALA A 99 3.39 -7.56 2.06
CA ALA A 99 4.38 -6.83 2.85
C ALA A 99 5.43 -7.75 3.51
N ARG A 100 5.15 -9.03 3.63
CA ARG A 100 6.07 -10.02 4.22
C ARG A 100 7.06 -10.55 3.20
N THR A 101 6.60 -10.82 1.98
CA THR A 101 7.37 -11.56 0.97
C THR A 101 7.86 -10.69 -0.18
N GLY A 102 7.30 -9.50 -0.37
CA GLY A 102 7.56 -8.66 -1.54
C GLY A 102 6.85 -9.15 -2.81
N ALA A 103 6.02 -10.19 -2.73
CA ALA A 103 5.31 -10.72 -3.88
C ALA A 103 4.23 -9.75 -4.37
N LYS A 104 4.19 -9.48 -5.67
CA LYS A 104 3.14 -8.68 -6.27
C LYS A 104 1.81 -9.42 -6.21
N LYS A 105 0.78 -8.81 -5.60
CA LYS A 105 -0.60 -9.32 -5.61
C LYS A 105 -1.31 -8.88 -6.88
N TRP A 106 -1.27 -7.60 -7.19
CA TRP A 106 -1.78 -7.02 -8.42
C TRP A 106 -1.05 -5.72 -8.79
N SER A 107 -1.28 -5.23 -9.98
CA SER A 107 -0.83 -3.91 -10.42
C SER A 107 -1.85 -3.30 -11.37
N TYR A 108 -1.96 -1.98 -11.32
CA TYR A 108 -2.77 -1.16 -12.20
C TYR A 108 -1.89 -0.16 -12.95
N ASP A 109 -2.14 -0.01 -14.24
CA ASP A 109 -1.51 0.97 -15.11
C ASP A 109 -2.61 1.83 -15.75
N PRO A 110 -2.68 3.13 -15.44
CA PRO A 110 -3.76 4.02 -15.92
C PRO A 110 -3.73 4.26 -17.42
N LYS A 111 -2.63 3.94 -18.11
CA LYS A 111 -2.43 4.24 -19.54
C LYS A 111 -2.72 5.71 -19.82
N ASN A 112 -1.96 6.58 -19.17
CA ASN A 112 -2.05 8.01 -19.41
C ASN A 112 -1.78 8.32 -20.88
N PRO A 113 -2.54 9.24 -21.50
CA PRO A 113 -2.24 9.69 -22.86
C PRO A 113 -0.96 10.53 -22.89
N ASP A 114 -0.23 10.51 -24.00
CA ASP A 114 1.04 11.27 -24.15
C ASP A 114 0.85 12.78 -23.93
N GLU A 115 -0.34 13.29 -24.17
CA GLU A 115 -0.68 14.71 -23.94
C GLU A 115 -0.65 15.09 -22.45
N ALA A 116 -0.86 14.14 -21.54
CA ALA A 116 -0.77 14.39 -20.10
C ALA A 116 0.64 14.88 -19.71
N GLU A 117 1.67 14.46 -20.37
CA GLU A 117 3.05 14.91 -20.12
C GLU A 117 3.25 16.41 -20.28
N ARG A 118 2.40 17.08 -21.05
CA ARG A 118 2.51 18.51 -21.32
C ARG A 118 1.96 19.41 -20.23
N VAL A 119 1.18 18.85 -19.29
CA VAL A 119 0.43 19.64 -18.30
C VAL A 119 0.92 19.50 -16.87
N TYR A 120 1.80 18.56 -16.59
CA TYR A 120 2.41 18.43 -15.27
C TYR A 120 3.88 18.88 -15.26
N CYS A 121 4.29 19.50 -14.19
CA CYS A 121 5.70 19.82 -13.96
C CYS A 121 6.39 18.67 -13.19
N CYS A 122 7.72 18.69 -13.17
CA CYS A 122 8.53 17.92 -12.23
C CYS A 122 8.60 16.40 -12.50
N GLY A 123 8.10 15.95 -13.64
CA GLY A 123 8.11 14.54 -14.07
C GLY A 123 6.86 13.75 -13.64
N PRO A 124 6.78 12.50 -14.04
CA PRO A 124 5.58 11.66 -13.87
C PRO A 124 5.44 11.09 -12.45
N VAL A 125 5.71 11.88 -11.43
CA VAL A 125 5.69 11.44 -10.04
C VAL A 125 4.27 11.37 -9.48
N ASN A 126 4.01 10.35 -8.66
CA ASN A 126 2.78 10.22 -7.88
C ASN A 126 3.14 10.05 -6.40
N ARG A 127 2.42 10.72 -5.49
CA ARG A 127 2.78 10.78 -4.07
C ARG A 127 2.01 9.83 -3.18
N GLY A 128 1.19 8.97 -3.74
CA GLY A 128 0.54 7.91 -2.98
C GLY A 128 -0.91 7.67 -3.37
N VAL A 129 -1.51 6.74 -2.65
CA VAL A 129 -2.90 6.32 -2.77
C VAL A 129 -3.66 6.65 -1.49
N ALA A 130 -4.99 6.51 -1.52
CA ALA A 130 -5.84 6.54 -0.34
C ALA A 130 -6.64 5.24 -0.23
N LEU A 131 -6.96 4.83 0.99
CA LEU A 131 -7.74 3.62 1.28
C LEU A 131 -9.06 3.99 1.92
N TRP A 132 -10.15 3.41 1.43
CA TRP A 132 -11.47 3.51 2.03
C TRP A 132 -12.35 2.34 1.61
N GLY A 133 -13.04 1.72 2.55
CA GLY A 133 -13.85 0.53 2.27
C GLY A 133 -12.99 -0.57 1.65
N ASP A 134 -13.45 -1.10 0.55
CA ASP A 134 -12.75 -2.11 -0.26
C ASP A 134 -12.00 -1.50 -1.44
N LEU A 135 -11.68 -0.21 -1.38
CA LEU A 135 -11.15 0.54 -2.51
C LEU A 135 -9.79 1.19 -2.20
N VAL A 136 -8.96 1.21 -3.23
CA VAL A 136 -7.73 2.00 -3.33
C VAL A 136 -7.97 3.12 -4.32
N PHE A 137 -7.82 4.36 -3.90
CA PHE A 137 -8.01 5.54 -4.74
C PHE A 137 -6.67 6.09 -5.18
N VAL A 138 -6.58 6.46 -6.45
CA VAL A 138 -5.42 7.13 -7.02
C VAL A 138 -5.83 8.26 -7.95
N GLY A 139 -5.21 9.43 -7.80
CA GLY A 139 -5.27 10.51 -8.79
C GLY A 139 -4.28 10.22 -9.90
N THR A 140 -4.73 10.26 -11.16
CA THR A 140 -3.88 9.99 -12.32
C THR A 140 -3.34 11.28 -12.94
N MET A 141 -2.28 11.17 -13.74
CA MET A 141 -1.61 12.32 -14.36
C MET A 141 -2.52 13.06 -15.36
N ASP A 142 -3.52 12.38 -15.91
CA ASP A 142 -4.53 12.94 -16.81
C ASP A 142 -5.79 13.44 -16.06
N ALA A 143 -5.65 13.76 -14.77
CA ALA A 143 -6.68 14.34 -13.90
C ALA A 143 -7.92 13.45 -13.64
N ARG A 144 -7.83 12.13 -13.80
CA ARG A 144 -8.87 11.21 -13.32
C ARG A 144 -8.66 10.88 -11.84
N LEU A 145 -9.74 10.62 -11.12
CA LEU A 145 -9.73 9.90 -9.85
C LEU A 145 -10.23 8.47 -10.11
N VAL A 146 -9.36 7.51 -9.89
CA VAL A 146 -9.65 6.09 -10.12
C VAL A 146 -9.80 5.37 -8.79
N ALA A 147 -10.81 4.53 -8.69
CA ALA A 147 -11.04 3.63 -7.56
C ALA A 147 -10.85 2.17 -8.01
N LEU A 148 -9.92 1.48 -7.37
CA LEU A 148 -9.55 0.10 -7.64
C LEU A 148 -10.04 -0.79 -6.50
N ASN A 149 -10.50 -1.97 -6.79
CA ASN A 149 -10.75 -2.95 -5.73
C ASN A 149 -9.43 -3.35 -5.06
N LYS A 150 -9.36 -3.24 -3.73
CA LYS A 150 -8.11 -3.42 -2.97
C LYS A 150 -7.52 -4.84 -3.06
N ASP A 151 -8.35 -5.85 -3.35
CA ASP A 151 -7.94 -7.25 -3.40
C ASP A 151 -7.56 -7.71 -4.81
N THR A 152 -8.16 -7.10 -5.83
CA THR A 152 -8.01 -7.55 -7.22
C THR A 152 -7.37 -6.54 -8.17
N GLY A 153 -7.33 -5.27 -7.79
CA GLY A 153 -6.82 -4.20 -8.63
C GLY A 153 -7.76 -3.76 -9.74
#